data_ab8f05d227bc06152a402804173cda7c
#
_entry.id   ab8f05d227bc06152a402804173cda7c
#
_cell.length_a   1.000
_cell.length_b   1.000
_cell.length_c   1.000
_cell.angle_alpha   90.00
_cell.angle_beta   90.00
_cell.angle_gamma   90.00
#
_symmetry.space_group_name_H-M   'P 1'
#
loop_
_entity.id
_entity.type
_entity.pdbx_description
1 polymer ?
#
loop_
_entity_poly.entity_id
_entity_poly.type
_entity_poly.pdbx_seq_one_letter_code
_entity_poly.pdbx_strand_id
1 'polypeptide(L)'
;MQGNIIPKAIAVDINKGPLERANEHIRANGLTEQITTRLSNGLEAIHDGEVDSIVIAGMGGELVIHILTAGETVCRSAKELILQPQSEVSKVREYVRNTGYKIVDEDMILEDGKYYPMFRCVPCADNSAWDNMDETTVTVCDLYGPVLIKNGNPVLRKFLVRLPSCSS
;
A
#
# COMPACT_ATOMS: atom_id res chain seq x y z
N MET A 1 22.28 -15.32 5.50
CA MET A 1 21.69 -14.78 6.74
C MET A 1 20.44 -14.02 6.34
N GLN A 2 19.25 -14.55 6.66
CA GLN A 2 18.02 -13.77 6.56
C GLN A 2 18.07 -12.73 7.70
N GLY A 3 18.24 -11.47 7.35
CA GLY A 3 18.21 -10.40 8.33
C GLY A 3 16.82 -10.31 8.93
N ASN A 4 16.71 -10.31 10.26
CA ASN A 4 15.47 -10.07 10.99
C ASN A 4 15.07 -8.60 10.75
N ILE A 5 14.32 -8.33 9.68
CA ILE A 5 13.87 -6.98 9.30
C ILE A 5 12.73 -6.55 10.24
N ILE A 6 11.87 -7.50 10.63
CA ILE A 6 10.76 -7.29 11.56
C ILE A 6 10.76 -8.36 12.64
N PRO A 7 10.46 -8.01 13.91
CA PRO A 7 10.47 -8.97 15.01
C PRO A 7 9.25 -9.91 14.98
N LYS A 8 8.08 -9.42 14.57
CA LYS A 8 6.82 -10.16 14.51
C LYS A 8 5.96 -9.70 13.34
N ALA A 9 5.10 -10.60 12.84
CA ALA A 9 4.09 -10.30 11.85
C ALA A 9 2.76 -11.00 12.16
N ILE A 10 1.66 -10.39 11.73
CA ILE A 10 0.33 -10.98 11.73
C ILE A 10 -0.13 -11.05 10.28
N ALA A 11 -0.34 -12.25 9.76
CA ALA A 11 -0.90 -12.46 8.44
C ALA A 11 -2.40 -12.68 8.54
N VAL A 12 -3.18 -11.90 7.77
CA VAL A 12 -4.63 -11.95 7.79
C VAL A 12 -5.20 -12.30 6.42
N ASP A 13 -6.26 -13.07 6.40
CA ASP A 13 -7.05 -13.36 5.20
C ASP A 13 -8.49 -13.65 5.61
N ILE A 14 -9.45 -13.35 4.73
CA ILE A 14 -10.87 -13.64 4.94
C ILE A 14 -11.19 -15.13 4.75
N ASN A 15 -10.33 -15.88 4.07
CA ASN A 15 -10.50 -17.28 3.75
C ASN A 15 -9.55 -18.17 4.56
N LYS A 16 -10.06 -19.31 5.02
CA LYS A 16 -9.28 -20.29 5.80
C LYS A 16 -8.17 -20.95 4.95
N GLY A 17 -8.46 -21.29 3.69
CA GLY A 17 -7.52 -22.00 2.84
C GLY A 17 -6.17 -21.31 2.63
N PRO A 18 -6.12 -20.00 2.28
CA PRO A 18 -4.88 -19.23 2.25
C PRO A 18 -4.13 -19.23 3.59
N LEU A 19 -4.84 -19.11 4.71
CA LEU A 19 -4.23 -19.14 6.04
C LEU A 19 -3.65 -20.50 6.40
N GLU A 20 -4.29 -21.60 6.01
CA GLU A 20 -3.77 -22.95 6.21
C GLU A 20 -2.46 -23.14 5.45
N ARG A 21 -2.40 -22.76 4.16
CA ARG A 21 -1.17 -22.77 3.38
C ARG A 21 -0.08 -21.88 3.98
N ALA A 22 -0.45 -20.66 4.43
CA ALA A 22 0.48 -19.78 5.12
C ALA A 22 1.07 -20.44 6.36
N ASN A 23 0.25 -21.09 7.19
CA ASN A 23 0.68 -21.80 8.39
C ASN A 23 1.62 -22.97 8.08
N GLU A 24 1.39 -23.72 6.99
CA GLU A 24 2.30 -24.76 6.53
C GLU A 24 3.67 -24.18 6.19
N HIS A 25 3.70 -23.09 5.42
CA HIS A 25 4.94 -22.40 5.06
C HIS A 25 5.67 -21.83 6.28
N ILE A 26 4.94 -21.22 7.22
CA ILE A 26 5.48 -20.68 8.46
C ILE A 26 6.17 -21.79 9.28
N ARG A 27 5.50 -22.94 9.44
CA ARG A 27 6.09 -24.11 10.14
C ARG A 27 7.31 -24.67 9.41
N ALA A 28 7.21 -24.85 8.10
CA ALA A 28 8.29 -25.39 7.29
C ALA A 28 9.57 -24.55 7.35
N ASN A 29 9.44 -23.23 7.56
CA ASN A 29 10.56 -22.29 7.68
C ASN A 29 10.94 -21.97 9.14
N GLY A 30 10.33 -22.58 10.14
CA GLY A 30 10.64 -22.35 11.57
C GLY A 30 10.27 -20.96 12.07
N LEU A 31 9.23 -20.34 11.50
CA LEU A 31 8.83 -18.95 11.79
C LEU A 31 7.62 -18.85 12.72
N THR A 32 7.22 -19.92 13.38
CA THR A 32 6.02 -19.99 14.24
C THR A 32 6.03 -19.03 15.42
N GLU A 33 7.22 -18.67 15.93
CA GLU A 33 7.39 -17.70 17.02
C GLU A 33 7.34 -16.23 16.52
N GLN A 34 7.45 -16.03 15.20
CA GLN A 34 7.55 -14.69 14.59
C GLN A 34 6.28 -14.30 13.83
N ILE A 35 5.58 -15.28 13.23
CA ILE A 35 4.42 -15.02 12.39
C ILE A 35 3.20 -15.77 12.93
N THR A 36 2.13 -15.02 13.18
CA THR A 36 0.81 -15.57 13.52
C THR A 36 -0.16 -15.32 12.38
N THR A 37 -1.19 -16.15 12.26
CA THR A 37 -2.25 -15.97 11.28
C THR A 37 -3.57 -15.70 11.98
N ARG A 38 -4.44 -14.86 11.39
CA ARG A 38 -5.81 -14.61 11.87
C ARG A 38 -6.78 -14.60 10.71
N LEU A 39 -7.93 -15.24 10.91
CA LEU A 39 -9.08 -15.11 10.01
C LEU A 39 -9.68 -13.72 10.24
N SER A 40 -9.69 -12.87 9.21
CA SER A 40 -10.12 -11.47 9.31
C SER A 40 -10.62 -10.96 7.97
N ASN A 41 -11.70 -10.19 8.03
CA ASN A 41 -12.11 -9.36 6.90
C ASN A 41 -11.35 -8.02 7.00
N GLY A 42 -10.29 -7.87 6.22
CA GLY A 42 -9.38 -6.74 6.35
C GLY A 42 -8.77 -6.66 7.75
N LEU A 43 -8.94 -5.55 8.45
CA LEU A 43 -8.33 -5.25 9.76
C LEU A 43 -9.22 -5.56 10.97
N GLU A 44 -10.41 -6.16 10.78
CA GLU A 44 -11.39 -6.39 11.87
C GLU A 44 -10.84 -7.19 13.06
N ALA A 45 -9.89 -8.10 12.83
CA ALA A 45 -9.27 -8.91 13.89
C ALA A 45 -7.95 -8.32 14.41
N ILE A 46 -7.60 -7.09 14.06
CA ILE A 46 -6.43 -6.37 14.55
C ILE A 46 -6.88 -5.30 15.53
N HIS A 47 -6.20 -5.17 16.65
CA HIS A 47 -6.51 -4.17 17.68
C HIS A 47 -5.70 -2.88 17.48
N ASP A 48 -6.25 -1.77 17.97
CA ASP A 48 -5.57 -0.47 17.96
C ASP A 48 -4.22 -0.57 18.70
N GLY A 49 -3.16 -0.08 18.06
CA GLY A 49 -1.81 -0.11 18.61
C GLY A 49 -1.12 -1.49 18.62
N GLU A 50 -1.74 -2.52 18.03
CA GLU A 50 -1.16 -3.86 17.98
C GLU A 50 -0.03 -3.98 16.94
N VAL A 51 -0.08 -3.17 15.91
CA VAL A 51 0.88 -3.19 14.80
C VAL A 51 1.46 -1.80 14.52
N ASP A 52 2.74 -1.76 14.19
CA ASP A 52 3.41 -0.52 13.79
C ASP A 52 3.27 -0.23 12.28
N SER A 53 3.23 -1.27 11.45
CA SER A 53 3.16 -1.17 10.00
C SER A 53 2.04 -2.06 9.46
N ILE A 54 1.27 -1.53 8.51
CA ILE A 54 0.21 -2.26 7.82
C ILE A 54 0.59 -2.38 6.34
N VAL A 55 0.62 -3.62 5.83
CA VAL A 55 0.90 -3.91 4.42
C VAL A 55 -0.36 -4.44 3.76
N ILE A 56 -0.85 -3.76 2.71
CA ILE A 56 -1.97 -4.22 1.87
C ILE A 56 -1.47 -4.29 0.42
N ALA A 57 -1.30 -5.49 -0.10
CA ALA A 57 -0.74 -5.71 -1.43
C ALA A 57 -1.55 -6.74 -2.22
N GLY A 58 -1.53 -6.61 -3.56
CA GLY A 58 -2.14 -7.58 -4.46
C GLY A 58 -3.67 -7.46 -4.58
N MET A 59 -4.27 -6.39 -4.10
CA MET A 59 -5.71 -6.16 -4.08
C MET A 59 -6.12 -5.03 -5.02
N GLY A 60 -7.37 -5.05 -5.52
CA GLY A 60 -7.94 -3.93 -6.26
C GLY A 60 -8.08 -2.67 -5.38
N GLY A 61 -7.97 -1.48 -5.98
CA GLY A 61 -7.96 -0.22 -5.24
C GLY A 61 -9.22 0.02 -4.41
N GLU A 62 -10.40 -0.33 -4.91
CA GLU A 62 -11.65 -0.21 -4.14
C GLU A 62 -11.64 -1.07 -2.87
N LEU A 63 -11.09 -2.30 -2.95
CA LEU A 63 -10.97 -3.15 -1.78
C LEU A 63 -9.94 -2.59 -0.78
N VAL A 64 -8.82 -2.06 -1.27
CA VAL A 64 -7.83 -1.37 -0.41
C VAL A 64 -8.51 -0.22 0.34
N ILE A 65 -9.24 0.65 -0.34
CA ILE A 65 -9.98 1.78 0.26
C ILE A 65 -11.00 1.26 1.29
N HIS A 66 -11.74 0.22 0.95
CA HIS A 66 -12.70 -0.38 1.87
C HIS A 66 -12.04 -0.88 3.17
N ILE A 67 -10.91 -1.61 3.06
CA ILE A 67 -10.15 -2.11 4.22
C ILE A 67 -9.64 -0.95 5.08
N LEU A 68 -9.09 0.10 4.45
CA LEU A 68 -8.58 1.28 5.16
C LEU A 68 -9.71 2.04 5.87
N THR A 69 -10.87 2.16 5.24
CA THR A 69 -12.03 2.85 5.81
C THR A 69 -12.63 2.06 6.98
N ALA A 70 -12.81 0.75 6.80
CA ALA A 70 -13.37 -0.10 7.85
C ALA A 70 -12.41 -0.24 9.05
N GLY A 71 -11.10 -0.21 8.81
CA GLY A 71 -10.06 -0.31 9.82
C GLY A 71 -9.42 1.03 10.21
N GLU A 72 -10.14 2.16 10.11
CA GLU A 72 -9.58 3.51 10.29
C GLU A 72 -8.83 3.66 11.63
N THR A 73 -9.40 3.19 12.73
CA THR A 73 -8.81 3.30 14.07
C THR A 73 -7.47 2.57 14.15
N VAL A 74 -7.40 1.35 13.62
CA VAL A 74 -6.17 0.55 13.53
C VAL A 74 -5.14 1.25 12.63
N CYS A 75 -5.57 1.74 11.46
CA CYS A 75 -4.70 2.46 10.53
C CYS A 75 -4.10 3.73 11.16
N ARG A 76 -4.88 4.48 11.93
CA ARG A 76 -4.42 5.69 12.61
C ARG A 76 -3.47 5.41 13.77
N SER A 77 -3.57 4.23 14.39
CA SER A 77 -2.65 3.80 15.45
C SER A 77 -1.31 3.30 14.92
N ALA A 78 -1.26 2.91 13.65
CA ALA A 78 -0.04 2.46 12.98
C ALA A 78 0.88 3.64 12.60
N LYS A 79 2.18 3.39 12.57
CA LYS A 79 3.18 4.38 12.15
C LYS A 79 3.23 4.59 10.64
N GLU A 80 2.87 3.56 9.88
CA GLU A 80 2.91 3.59 8.41
C GLU A 80 1.95 2.60 7.77
N LEU A 81 1.57 2.92 6.54
CA LEU A 81 0.84 2.05 5.62
C LEU A 81 1.73 1.79 4.39
N ILE A 82 1.85 0.55 3.95
CA ILE A 82 2.54 0.16 2.72
C ILE A 82 1.48 -0.45 1.80
N LEU A 83 1.21 0.23 0.70
CA LEU A 83 0.09 -0.08 -0.18
C LEU A 83 0.58 -0.44 -1.59
N GLN A 84 0.10 -1.56 -2.11
CA GLN A 84 0.34 -1.99 -3.49
C GLN A 84 -0.99 -2.38 -4.13
N PRO A 85 -1.82 -1.41 -4.55
CA PRO A 85 -3.05 -1.68 -5.29
C PRO A 85 -2.74 -2.13 -6.72
N GLN A 86 -3.50 -3.11 -7.23
CA GLN A 86 -3.34 -3.63 -8.60
C GLN A 86 -4.23 -2.92 -9.63
N SER A 87 -5.20 -2.17 -9.17
CA SER A 87 -6.09 -1.34 -9.99
C SER A 87 -6.42 -0.05 -9.26
N GLU A 88 -6.93 0.95 -9.98
CA GLU A 88 -7.45 2.20 -9.42
C GLU A 88 -6.47 2.92 -8.46
N VAL A 89 -5.17 2.83 -8.79
CA VAL A 89 -4.07 3.34 -7.96
C VAL A 89 -4.24 4.83 -7.63
N SER A 90 -4.75 5.61 -8.60
CA SER A 90 -5.03 7.05 -8.42
C SER A 90 -6.07 7.30 -7.34
N LYS A 91 -7.15 6.51 -7.30
CA LYS A 91 -8.18 6.62 -6.26
C LYS A 91 -7.62 6.31 -4.87
N VAL A 92 -6.71 5.33 -4.76
CA VAL A 92 -6.07 5.01 -3.47
C VAL A 92 -5.16 6.15 -3.02
N ARG A 93 -4.39 6.76 -3.94
CA ARG A 93 -3.56 7.94 -3.61
C ARG A 93 -4.41 9.13 -3.17
N GLU A 94 -5.48 9.42 -3.91
CA GLU A 94 -6.46 10.45 -3.54
C GLU A 94 -7.06 10.18 -2.16
N TYR A 95 -7.47 8.94 -1.88
CA TYR A 95 -8.03 8.55 -0.59
C TYR A 95 -7.04 8.81 0.56
N VAL A 96 -5.80 8.31 0.48
CA VAL A 96 -4.83 8.50 1.56
C VAL A 96 -4.47 9.96 1.77
N ARG A 97 -4.38 10.75 0.70
CA ARG A 97 -4.17 12.20 0.76
C ARG A 97 -5.32 12.90 1.49
N ASN A 98 -6.58 12.55 1.16
CA ASN A 98 -7.78 13.17 1.73
C ASN A 98 -8.07 12.71 3.16
N THR A 99 -7.50 11.59 3.60
CA THR A 99 -7.71 11.02 4.95
C THR A 99 -6.56 11.27 5.91
N GLY A 100 -5.67 12.24 5.61
CA GLY A 100 -4.63 12.68 6.54
C GLY A 100 -3.38 11.80 6.54
N TYR A 101 -3.03 11.24 5.38
CA TYR A 101 -1.75 10.57 5.17
C TYR A 101 -0.91 11.30 4.14
N LYS A 102 0.40 11.21 4.32
CA LYS A 102 1.38 11.69 3.34
C LYS A 102 2.10 10.51 2.72
N ILE A 103 2.15 10.47 1.40
CA ILE A 103 3.01 9.53 0.66
C ILE A 103 4.45 10.03 0.78
N VAL A 104 5.30 9.25 1.43
CA VAL A 104 6.70 9.63 1.73
C VAL A 104 7.70 8.86 0.88
N ASP A 105 7.30 7.72 0.33
CA ASP A 105 8.12 6.90 -0.53
C ASP A 105 7.26 6.17 -1.55
N GLU A 106 7.78 5.98 -2.77
CA GLU A 106 7.11 5.23 -3.83
C GLU A 106 8.14 4.49 -4.69
N ASP A 107 7.79 3.31 -5.10
CA ASP A 107 8.50 2.57 -6.13
C ASP A 107 7.54 1.97 -7.15
N MET A 108 8.07 1.60 -8.30
CA MET A 108 7.34 0.93 -9.36
C MET A 108 8.24 -0.13 -9.98
N ILE A 109 7.78 -1.37 -9.99
CA ILE A 109 8.46 -2.46 -10.67
C ILE A 109 7.72 -2.86 -11.95
N LEU A 110 8.48 -3.40 -12.91
CA LEU A 110 7.96 -4.01 -14.13
C LEU A 110 8.32 -5.49 -14.11
N GLU A 111 7.33 -6.35 -14.02
CA GLU A 111 7.48 -7.81 -14.00
C GLU A 111 6.46 -8.43 -14.97
N ASP A 112 6.91 -9.32 -15.82
CA ASP A 112 6.09 -10.01 -16.84
C ASP A 112 5.18 -9.07 -17.67
N GLY A 113 5.70 -7.88 -17.99
CA GLY A 113 4.99 -6.89 -18.79
C GLY A 113 3.94 -6.06 -18.02
N LYS A 114 3.76 -6.31 -16.73
CA LYS A 114 2.85 -5.57 -15.85
C LYS A 114 3.62 -4.63 -14.93
N TYR A 115 3.01 -3.47 -14.66
CA TYR A 115 3.54 -2.45 -13.76
C TYR A 115 2.89 -2.56 -12.38
N TYR A 116 3.73 -2.57 -11.35
CA TYR A 116 3.29 -2.70 -9.95
C TYR A 116 3.76 -1.48 -9.17
N PRO A 117 2.98 -0.40 -9.12
CA PRO A 117 3.26 0.73 -8.26
C PRO A 117 3.01 0.35 -6.80
N MET A 118 3.88 0.84 -5.92
CA MET A 118 3.74 0.67 -4.48
C MET A 118 4.15 1.96 -3.78
N PHE A 119 3.53 2.24 -2.65
CA PHE A 119 3.83 3.46 -1.91
C PHE A 119 3.67 3.28 -0.41
N ARG A 120 4.49 4.02 0.32
CA ARG A 120 4.51 4.09 1.77
C ARG A 120 3.94 5.42 2.22
N CYS A 121 2.95 5.33 3.10
CA CYS A 121 2.26 6.49 3.68
C CYS A 121 2.51 6.55 5.18
N VAL A 122 2.59 7.76 5.70
CA VAL A 122 2.65 8.02 7.14
C VAL A 122 1.52 8.98 7.53
N PRO A 123 0.98 8.89 8.76
CA PRO A 123 0.03 9.87 9.27
C PRO A 123 0.61 11.29 9.17
N CYS A 124 -0.18 12.23 8.67
CA CYS A 124 0.23 13.61 8.50
C CYS A 124 -0.95 14.54 8.81
N ALA A 125 -0.79 15.39 9.81
CA ALA A 125 -1.81 16.38 10.16
C ALA A 125 -1.76 17.62 9.25
N ASP A 126 -0.65 17.83 8.54
CA ASP A 126 -0.42 19.00 7.68
C ASP A 126 -0.47 18.59 6.19
N ASN A 127 -1.58 18.94 5.54
CA ASN A 127 -1.78 18.77 4.10
C ASN A 127 -1.54 20.06 3.30
N SER A 128 -0.99 21.12 3.91
CA SER A 128 -0.78 22.42 3.27
C SER A 128 0.03 22.37 1.97
N ALA A 129 0.85 21.35 1.78
CA ALA A 129 1.57 21.14 0.53
C ALA A 129 0.64 20.95 -0.68
N TRP A 130 -0.59 20.46 -0.48
CA TRP A 130 -1.57 20.23 -1.52
C TRP A 130 -2.49 21.44 -1.74
N ASP A 131 -2.69 22.27 -0.70
CA ASP A 131 -3.62 23.43 -0.73
C ASP A 131 -3.17 24.50 -1.75
N ASN A 132 -1.88 24.53 -2.08
CA ASN A 132 -1.31 25.48 -3.03
C ASN A 132 -1.06 24.89 -4.43
N MET A 133 -1.44 23.63 -4.69
CA MET A 133 -1.31 23.02 -5.99
C MET A 133 -2.56 23.23 -6.83
N ASP A 134 -2.38 23.49 -8.13
CA ASP A 134 -3.50 23.49 -9.07
C ASP A 134 -4.08 22.09 -9.26
N GLU A 135 -5.34 22.01 -9.65
CA GLU A 135 -6.09 20.76 -9.81
C GLU A 135 -5.42 19.79 -10.80
N THR A 136 -4.81 20.31 -11.86
CA THR A 136 -4.10 19.49 -12.86
C THR A 136 -2.88 18.81 -12.24
N THR A 137 -2.10 19.56 -11.47
CA THR A 137 -0.92 19.02 -10.76
C THR A 137 -1.32 17.94 -9.75
N VAL A 138 -2.39 18.16 -8.98
CA VAL A 138 -2.93 17.16 -8.04
C VAL A 138 -3.35 15.90 -8.78
N THR A 139 -4.10 16.03 -9.87
CA THR A 139 -4.53 14.90 -10.71
C THR A 139 -3.34 14.10 -11.26
N VAL A 140 -2.32 14.78 -11.76
CA VAL A 140 -1.08 14.13 -12.26
C VAL A 140 -0.35 13.39 -11.14
N CYS A 141 -0.28 13.97 -9.95
CA CYS A 141 0.31 13.31 -8.78
C CYS A 141 -0.48 12.06 -8.37
N ASP A 142 -1.80 12.11 -8.35
CA ASP A 142 -2.64 10.96 -8.03
C ASP A 142 -2.51 9.85 -9.10
N LEU A 143 -2.43 10.21 -10.38
CA LEU A 143 -2.28 9.25 -11.49
C LEU A 143 -0.92 8.54 -11.49
N TYR A 144 0.17 9.29 -11.33
CA TYR A 144 1.52 8.81 -11.63
C TYR A 144 2.44 8.72 -10.42
N GLY A 145 2.03 9.21 -9.26
CA GLY A 145 2.78 9.17 -8.02
C GLY A 145 3.70 10.38 -7.81
N PRO A 146 3.45 11.18 -6.77
CA PRO A 146 4.21 12.42 -6.53
C PRO A 146 5.70 12.16 -6.30
N VAL A 147 6.04 11.06 -5.62
CA VAL A 147 7.44 10.72 -5.32
C VAL A 147 8.11 10.06 -6.53
N LEU A 148 7.39 9.22 -7.29
CA LEU A 148 7.90 8.66 -8.56
C LEU A 148 8.25 9.75 -9.56
N ILE A 149 7.38 10.77 -9.69
CA ILE A 149 7.61 11.94 -10.56
C ILE A 149 8.84 12.72 -10.07
N LYS A 150 8.86 13.10 -8.79
CA LYS A 150 9.93 13.88 -8.18
C LYS A 150 11.30 13.22 -8.36
N ASN A 151 11.36 11.90 -8.19
CA ASN A 151 12.60 11.14 -8.28
C ASN A 151 12.96 10.73 -9.72
N GLY A 152 12.12 11.03 -10.71
CA GLY A 152 12.34 10.65 -12.11
C GLY A 152 12.44 9.13 -12.28
N ASN A 153 11.57 8.36 -11.60
CA ASN A 153 11.64 6.90 -11.58
C ASN A 153 11.73 6.30 -12.99
N PRO A 154 12.74 5.45 -13.29
CA PRO A 154 12.98 4.94 -14.63
C PRO A 154 11.89 4.00 -15.14
N VAL A 155 11.19 3.30 -14.24
CA VAL A 155 10.09 2.40 -14.60
C VAL A 155 8.84 3.21 -14.94
N LEU A 156 8.56 4.30 -14.21
CA LEU A 156 7.51 5.25 -14.56
C LEU A 156 7.75 5.86 -15.94
N ARG A 157 8.99 6.24 -16.28
CA ARG A 157 9.32 6.73 -17.63
C ARG A 157 8.98 5.72 -18.71
N LYS A 158 9.30 4.43 -18.50
CA LYS A 158 8.93 3.36 -19.43
C LYS A 158 7.42 3.19 -19.56
N PHE A 159 6.70 3.32 -18.47
CA PHE A 159 5.23 3.26 -18.45
C PHE A 159 4.64 4.40 -19.29
N LEU A 160 5.07 5.64 -19.08
CA LEU A 160 4.58 6.83 -19.79
C LEU A 160 4.82 6.77 -21.31
N VAL A 161 5.97 6.24 -21.75
CA VAL A 161 6.29 6.09 -23.18
C VAL A 161 5.38 5.07 -23.88
N ARG A 162 4.82 4.11 -23.13
CA ARG A 162 3.87 3.10 -23.67
C ARG A 162 2.43 3.60 -23.77
N LEU A 163 2.09 4.70 -23.07
CA LEU A 163 0.77 5.30 -23.24
C LEU A 163 0.65 5.80 -24.69
N PRO A 164 -0.47 5.49 -25.39
CA PRO A 164 -0.70 6.02 -26.71
C PRO A 164 -0.65 7.56 -26.60
N SER A 165 0.14 8.21 -27.47
CA SER A 165 0.09 9.67 -27.60
C SER A 165 -1.37 10.04 -27.89
N CYS A 166 -1.95 10.87 -27.02
CA CYS A 166 -3.23 11.50 -27.35
C CYS A 166 -2.99 12.31 -28.63
N SER A 167 -3.40 11.77 -29.78
CA SER A 167 -3.50 12.53 -31.02
C SER A 167 -4.62 13.55 -30.80
N SER A 168 -4.24 14.82 -30.79
CA SER A 168 -5.11 16.00 -30.73
C SER A 168 -6.10 15.98 -31.90
#